data_acd3e0c9a394f8efd501cd28d7aa9b54
#
_entry.id   acd3e0c9a394f8efd501cd28d7aa9b54
#
_cell.length_a   1.000
_cell.length_b   1.000
_cell.length_c   1.000
_cell.angle_alpha   90.00
_cell.angle_beta   90.00
_cell.angle_gamma   90.00
#
_symmetry.space_group_name_H-M   'P 1'
#
loop_
_entity.id
_entity.type
_entity.pdbx_description
1 polymer ?
#
loop_
_entity_poly.entity_id
_entity_poly.type
_entity_poly.pdbx_seq_one_letter_code
_entity_poly.pdbx_strand_id
1 'polypeptide(L)'
;EVRETAGFENSALVKGESLQDTARVLSGFSDVICMRHPEAGSVADFAAASRVPVLNGGDGANEHPTQALLDLYTIRKEMSDKGRDIDGLSVAMIGDLRHGRTVHSLSKLLLLYNDIRVVLISPKELTLPDSIIESMRAAGVDVTVSHELTQSIADVDIAYSTRIQEE
;
A
#
# COMPACT_ATOMS: atom_id res chain seq x y z
N GLU A 1 10.88 -12.68 21.73
CA GLU A 1 10.52 -13.96 21.14
C GLU A 1 9.55 -13.69 19.97
N VAL A 2 9.87 -14.17 18.78
CA VAL A 2 8.98 -14.08 17.61
C VAL A 2 8.16 -15.36 17.57
N ARG A 3 6.83 -15.24 17.65
CA ARG A 3 5.90 -16.35 17.43
C ARG A 3 5.17 -16.11 16.11
N GLU A 4 5.25 -17.08 15.23
CA GLU A 4 4.56 -17.08 13.95
C GLU A 4 3.40 -18.09 14.02
N THR A 5 2.19 -17.62 13.79
CA THR A 5 1.03 -18.49 13.57
C THR A 5 0.90 -18.72 12.06
N ALA A 6 1.39 -19.84 11.59
CA ALA A 6 1.30 -20.22 10.19
C ALA A 6 -0.08 -20.81 9.88
N GLY A 7 -0.73 -20.20 8.88
CA GLY A 7 -1.92 -20.72 8.22
C GLY A 7 -3.24 -20.37 8.90
N PHE A 8 -4.13 -19.78 8.09
CA PHE A 8 -5.51 -19.46 8.47
C PHE A 8 -6.27 -20.71 8.96
N GLU A 9 -5.97 -21.87 8.38
CA GLU A 9 -6.61 -23.16 8.67
C GLU A 9 -6.37 -23.71 10.10
N ASN A 10 -5.33 -23.22 10.77
CA ASN A 10 -4.99 -23.63 12.14
C ASN A 10 -5.21 -22.52 13.18
N SER A 11 -5.81 -21.39 12.77
CA SER A 11 -6.03 -20.27 13.68
C SER A 11 -7.29 -20.48 14.55
N ALA A 12 -7.35 -19.80 15.68
CA ALA A 12 -8.51 -19.78 16.56
C ALA A 12 -9.76 -19.26 15.84
N LEU A 13 -9.61 -18.45 14.78
CA LEU A 13 -10.69 -17.93 13.94
C LEU A 13 -11.52 -19.04 13.29
N VAL A 14 -10.89 -20.16 12.87
CA VAL A 14 -11.60 -21.34 12.32
C VAL A 14 -12.49 -22.01 13.38
N LYS A 15 -12.19 -21.81 14.65
CA LYS A 15 -12.98 -22.32 15.79
C LYS A 15 -14.07 -21.35 16.23
N GLY A 16 -14.32 -20.26 15.51
CA GLY A 16 -15.36 -19.28 15.79
C GLY A 16 -14.94 -18.15 16.74
N GLU A 17 -13.65 -17.99 17.02
CA GLU A 17 -13.12 -16.83 17.75
C GLU A 17 -13.15 -15.58 16.85
N SER A 18 -13.54 -14.43 17.40
CA SER A 18 -13.53 -13.19 16.65
C SER A 18 -12.11 -12.59 16.53
N LEU A 19 -11.88 -11.78 15.49
CA LEU A 19 -10.64 -11.00 15.36
C LEU A 19 -10.35 -10.15 16.59
N GLN A 20 -11.40 -9.57 17.18
CA GLN A 20 -11.31 -8.72 18.36
C GLN A 20 -10.90 -9.52 19.61
N ASP A 21 -11.40 -10.74 19.77
CA ASP A 21 -11.02 -11.59 20.90
C ASP A 21 -9.59 -12.08 20.75
N THR A 22 -9.21 -12.49 19.54
CA THR A 22 -7.81 -12.82 19.21
C THR A 22 -6.87 -11.65 19.50
N ALA A 23 -7.27 -10.41 19.13
CA ALA A 23 -6.47 -9.21 19.41
C ALA A 23 -6.28 -8.98 20.91
N ARG A 24 -7.33 -9.12 21.71
CA ARG A 24 -7.26 -8.96 23.18
C ARG A 24 -6.34 -10.00 23.81
N VAL A 25 -6.44 -11.26 23.38
CA VAL A 25 -5.62 -12.34 23.88
C VAL A 25 -4.15 -12.13 23.52
N LEU A 26 -3.83 -11.89 22.23
CA LEU A 26 -2.45 -11.72 21.77
C LEU A 26 -1.78 -10.48 22.36
N SER A 27 -2.55 -9.41 22.61
CA SER A 27 -2.05 -8.21 23.28
C SER A 27 -1.53 -8.46 24.70
N GLY A 28 -1.95 -9.56 25.33
CA GLY A 28 -1.45 -9.95 26.67
C GLY A 28 -0.09 -10.64 26.65
N PHE A 29 0.39 -11.03 25.46
CA PHE A 29 1.61 -11.81 25.29
C PHE A 29 2.66 -11.14 24.40
N SER A 30 2.41 -9.91 23.95
CA SER A 30 3.27 -9.19 22.99
C SER A 30 3.34 -7.71 23.26
N ASP A 31 4.44 -7.09 22.88
CA ASP A 31 4.65 -5.63 22.95
C ASP A 31 4.26 -4.94 21.63
N VAL A 32 4.28 -5.68 20.52
CA VAL A 32 3.88 -5.26 19.19
C VAL A 32 3.39 -6.47 18.40
N ILE A 33 2.39 -6.27 17.55
CA ILE A 33 1.85 -7.32 16.69
C ILE A 33 2.02 -6.90 15.22
N CYS A 34 2.59 -7.76 14.40
CA CYS A 34 2.58 -7.61 12.95
C CYS A 34 1.54 -8.57 12.37
N MET A 35 0.55 -8.03 11.68
CA MET A 35 -0.56 -8.82 11.15
C MET A 35 -0.66 -8.67 9.63
N ARG A 36 -0.90 -9.80 8.95
CA ARG A 36 -1.32 -9.86 7.55
C ARG A 36 -2.60 -10.68 7.46
N HIS A 37 -3.58 -10.18 6.70
CA HIS A 37 -4.88 -10.83 6.54
C HIS A 37 -5.36 -10.77 5.09
N PRO A 38 -6.08 -11.77 4.58
CA PRO A 38 -6.62 -11.77 3.21
C PRO A 38 -7.79 -10.82 3.03
N GLU A 39 -8.52 -10.46 4.09
CA GLU A 39 -9.69 -9.61 4.04
C GLU A 39 -9.34 -8.15 4.30
N ALA A 40 -9.85 -7.25 3.44
CA ALA A 40 -9.64 -5.81 3.55
C ALA A 40 -10.29 -5.24 4.82
N GLY A 41 -9.55 -4.38 5.55
CA GLY A 41 -10.00 -3.75 6.80
C GLY A 41 -9.73 -4.57 8.06
N SER A 42 -9.50 -5.88 7.94
CA SER A 42 -9.31 -6.78 9.10
C SER A 42 -8.20 -6.34 10.04
N VAL A 43 -7.11 -5.77 9.52
CA VAL A 43 -6.01 -5.29 10.36
C VAL A 43 -6.42 -4.07 11.18
N ALA A 44 -7.24 -3.19 10.64
CA ALA A 44 -7.79 -2.04 11.37
C ALA A 44 -8.74 -2.49 12.48
N ASP A 45 -9.64 -3.44 12.18
CA ASP A 45 -10.57 -4.02 13.17
C ASP A 45 -9.83 -4.73 14.30
N PHE A 46 -8.80 -5.49 13.97
CA PHE A 46 -7.91 -6.12 14.95
C PHE A 46 -7.19 -5.06 15.81
N ALA A 47 -6.62 -4.03 15.19
CA ALA A 47 -5.90 -2.97 15.89
C ALA A 47 -6.80 -2.20 16.85
N ALA A 48 -8.08 -1.98 16.51
CA ALA A 48 -9.04 -1.30 17.36
C ALA A 48 -9.32 -2.05 18.68
N ALA A 49 -9.15 -3.37 18.72
CA ALA A 49 -9.32 -4.19 19.90
C ALA A 49 -7.99 -4.53 20.61
N SER A 50 -6.86 -4.25 19.99
CA SER A 50 -5.52 -4.50 20.52
C SER A 50 -5.14 -3.49 21.60
N ARG A 51 -4.38 -3.93 22.61
CA ARG A 51 -3.78 -3.07 23.65
C ARG A 51 -2.36 -2.63 23.32
N VAL A 52 -1.78 -3.20 22.27
CA VAL A 52 -0.42 -2.92 21.80
C VAL A 52 -0.45 -2.47 20.35
N PRO A 53 0.58 -1.78 19.85
CA PRO A 53 0.66 -1.36 18.47
C PRO A 53 0.53 -2.54 17.49
N VAL A 54 -0.21 -2.32 16.40
CA VAL A 54 -0.38 -3.30 15.32
C VAL A 54 0.20 -2.74 14.04
N LEU A 55 1.12 -3.49 13.42
CA LEU A 55 1.71 -3.18 12.13
C LEU A 55 0.95 -3.94 11.04
N ASN A 56 0.45 -3.20 10.04
CA ASN A 56 -0.21 -3.80 8.90
C ASN A 56 0.83 -4.35 7.90
N GLY A 57 0.94 -5.68 7.82
CA GLY A 57 1.76 -6.40 6.84
C GLY A 57 1.02 -6.71 5.52
N GLY A 58 -0.18 -6.13 5.34
CA GLY A 58 -1.05 -6.28 4.17
C GLY A 58 -2.41 -6.87 4.50
N ASP A 59 -3.48 -6.19 4.11
CA ASP A 59 -4.86 -6.59 4.33
C ASP A 59 -5.66 -6.64 3.01
N GLY A 60 -5.74 -7.81 2.43
CA GLY A 60 -6.47 -8.06 1.19
C GLY A 60 -5.97 -7.17 0.03
N ALA A 61 -6.90 -6.57 -0.70
CA ALA A 61 -6.63 -5.60 -1.78
C ALA A 61 -6.55 -4.15 -1.27
N ASN A 62 -6.67 -3.91 0.05
CA ASN A 62 -6.73 -2.56 0.62
C ASN A 62 -5.34 -1.91 0.72
N GLU A 63 -4.51 -2.35 1.66
CA GLU A 63 -3.25 -1.68 2.00
C GLU A 63 -2.07 -2.64 2.14
N HIS A 64 -0.87 -2.13 1.87
CA HIS A 64 0.40 -2.76 2.21
C HIS A 64 1.43 -1.69 2.64
N PRO A 65 1.24 -1.05 3.80
CA PRO A 65 2.05 0.11 4.19
C PRO A 65 3.55 -0.19 4.28
N THR A 66 3.91 -1.38 4.79
CA THR A 66 5.32 -1.78 4.92
C THR A 66 6.01 -1.93 3.57
N GLN A 67 5.29 -2.39 2.53
CA GLN A 67 5.83 -2.43 1.17
C GLN A 67 6.01 -1.01 0.63
N ALA A 68 5.02 -0.14 0.80
CA ALA A 68 5.12 1.24 0.33
C ALA A 68 6.29 2.00 1.00
N LEU A 69 6.61 1.71 2.26
CA LEU A 69 7.79 2.25 2.95
C LEU A 69 9.10 1.73 2.33
N LEU A 70 9.16 0.45 1.94
CA LEU A 70 10.31 -0.12 1.23
C LEU A 70 10.50 0.53 -0.14
N ASP A 71 9.41 0.72 -0.87
CA ASP A 71 9.42 1.36 -2.19
C ASP A 71 9.87 2.82 -2.08
N LEU A 72 9.32 3.56 -1.12
CA LEU A 72 9.70 4.94 -0.86
C LEU A 72 11.18 5.08 -0.43
N TYR A 73 11.67 4.16 0.41
CA TYR A 73 13.08 4.10 0.78
C TYR A 73 13.97 3.88 -0.46
N THR A 74 13.58 2.98 -1.34
CA THR A 74 14.30 2.70 -2.59
C THR A 74 14.33 3.94 -3.49
N ILE A 75 13.17 4.57 -3.70
CA ILE A 75 13.07 5.82 -4.46
C ILE A 75 13.99 6.88 -3.89
N ARG A 76 13.92 7.12 -2.58
CA ARG A 76 14.75 8.11 -1.90
C ARG A 76 16.24 7.84 -2.06
N LYS A 77 16.64 6.57 -1.89
CA LYS A 77 18.05 6.17 -2.04
C LYS A 77 18.55 6.42 -3.45
N GLU A 78 17.82 5.94 -4.47
CA GLU A 78 18.20 6.10 -5.88
C GLU A 78 18.24 7.58 -6.33
N MET A 79 17.32 8.41 -5.81
CA MET A 79 17.32 9.83 -6.11
C MET A 79 18.46 10.56 -5.39
N SER A 80 18.73 10.22 -4.13
CA SER A 80 19.87 10.78 -3.37
C SER A 80 21.21 10.50 -4.06
N ASP A 81 21.39 9.30 -4.58
CA ASP A 81 22.59 8.92 -5.34
C ASP A 81 22.75 9.76 -6.64
N LYS A 82 21.66 10.35 -7.14
CA LYS A 82 21.63 11.29 -8.28
C LYS A 82 21.63 12.76 -7.85
N GLY A 83 21.81 13.04 -6.55
CA GLY A 83 21.76 14.40 -5.99
C GLY A 83 20.38 15.07 -6.04
N ARG A 84 19.30 14.28 -6.04
CA ARG A 84 17.92 14.75 -6.06
C ARG A 84 17.17 14.32 -4.79
N ASP A 85 16.11 15.03 -4.44
CA ASP A 85 15.16 14.64 -3.40
C ASP A 85 13.90 14.04 -4.04
N ILE A 86 12.94 13.62 -3.21
CA ILE A 86 11.64 13.11 -3.65
C ILE A 86 10.74 14.25 -4.11
N ASP A 87 10.87 15.44 -3.54
CA ASP A 87 10.11 16.62 -3.98
C ASP A 87 10.36 16.89 -5.48
N GLY A 88 9.32 17.18 -6.22
CA GLY A 88 9.36 17.46 -7.65
C GLY A 88 9.50 16.23 -8.55
N LEU A 89 9.40 15.01 -8.01
CA LEU A 89 9.49 13.80 -8.84
C LEU A 89 8.22 13.55 -9.66
N SER A 90 8.45 12.94 -10.82
CA SER A 90 7.42 12.37 -11.66
C SER A 90 7.44 10.83 -11.57
N VAL A 91 6.31 10.25 -11.16
CA VAL A 91 6.17 8.80 -10.93
C VAL A 91 5.09 8.24 -11.85
N ALA A 92 5.44 7.29 -12.71
CA ALA A 92 4.47 6.49 -13.44
C ALA A 92 4.11 5.24 -12.62
N MET A 93 2.82 5.01 -12.40
CA MET A 93 2.29 3.78 -11.82
C MET A 93 1.60 2.98 -12.91
N ILE A 94 2.04 1.72 -13.14
CA ILE A 94 1.73 0.97 -14.35
C ILE A 94 1.17 -0.41 -13.98
N GLY A 95 0.06 -0.81 -14.60
CA GLY A 95 -0.49 -2.16 -14.50
C GLY A 95 -1.88 -2.21 -13.87
N ASP A 96 -2.14 -3.17 -12.98
CA ASP A 96 -3.39 -3.25 -12.23
C ASP A 96 -3.36 -2.28 -11.05
N LEU A 97 -3.87 -1.07 -11.28
CA LEU A 97 -3.92 -0.04 -10.24
C LEU A 97 -5.16 -0.17 -9.36
N ARG A 98 -6.18 -0.90 -9.82
CA ARG A 98 -7.42 -1.09 -9.08
C ARG A 98 -7.25 -2.00 -7.86
N HIS A 99 -6.53 -3.13 -8.03
CA HIS A 99 -6.32 -4.12 -6.99
C HIS A 99 -4.90 -4.07 -6.41
N GLY A 100 -4.07 -3.18 -6.94
CA GLY A 100 -2.68 -2.99 -6.54
C GLY A 100 -2.54 -2.30 -5.19
N ARG A 101 -2.73 -3.00 -4.07
CA ARG A 101 -2.62 -2.44 -2.71
C ARG A 101 -1.30 -1.71 -2.44
N THR A 102 -0.20 -2.09 -3.09
CA THR A 102 1.09 -1.39 -2.97
C THR A 102 1.03 -0.01 -3.61
N VAL A 103 0.34 0.12 -4.75
CA VAL A 103 0.07 1.40 -5.40
C VAL A 103 -0.81 2.28 -4.51
N HIS A 104 -1.85 1.71 -3.89
CA HIS A 104 -2.72 2.46 -2.98
C HIS A 104 -1.93 3.07 -1.82
N SER A 105 -1.09 2.26 -1.17
CA SER A 105 -0.27 2.71 -0.04
C SER A 105 0.84 3.67 -0.46
N LEU A 106 1.49 3.43 -1.61
CA LEU A 106 2.52 4.35 -2.13
C LEU A 106 1.91 5.70 -2.52
N SER A 107 0.73 5.71 -3.15
CA SER A 107 0.01 6.94 -3.46
C SER A 107 -0.21 7.80 -2.22
N LYS A 108 -0.58 7.19 -1.08
CA LYS A 108 -0.76 7.91 0.19
C LYS A 108 0.56 8.46 0.75
N LEU A 109 1.68 7.73 0.62
CA LEU A 109 2.98 8.22 1.09
C LEU A 109 3.50 9.38 0.23
N LEU A 110 3.21 9.40 -1.07
CA LEU A 110 3.61 10.50 -1.94
C LEU A 110 2.91 11.83 -1.60
N LEU A 111 1.76 11.80 -0.89
CA LEU A 111 1.08 13.02 -0.40
C LEU A 111 1.90 13.80 0.65
N LEU A 112 2.95 13.20 1.20
CA LEU A 112 3.85 13.82 2.18
C LEU A 112 4.93 14.71 1.54
N TYR A 113 5.00 14.74 0.21
CA TYR A 113 6.02 15.45 -0.57
C TYR A 113 5.39 16.52 -1.45
N ASN A 114 6.20 17.50 -1.86
CA ASN A 114 5.74 18.65 -2.65
C ASN A 114 6.00 18.44 -4.14
N ASP A 115 5.20 19.09 -4.97
CA ASP A 115 5.36 19.15 -6.43
C ASP A 115 5.46 17.80 -7.12
N ILE A 116 4.81 16.77 -6.56
CA ILE A 116 4.77 15.43 -7.13
C ILE A 116 3.84 15.39 -8.34
N ARG A 117 4.31 14.79 -9.42
CA ARG A 117 3.51 14.42 -10.59
C ARG A 117 3.34 12.91 -10.64
N VAL A 118 2.12 12.43 -10.77
CA VAL A 118 1.81 11.00 -10.91
C VAL A 118 1.10 10.74 -12.23
N VAL A 119 1.62 9.79 -12.99
CA VAL A 119 1.01 9.30 -14.22
C VAL A 119 0.49 7.88 -13.98
N LEU A 120 -0.82 7.72 -13.99
CA LEU A 120 -1.51 6.44 -13.80
C LEU A 120 -1.73 5.79 -15.16
N ILE A 121 -1.08 4.65 -15.42
CA ILE A 121 -1.11 3.95 -16.70
C ILE A 121 -1.68 2.55 -16.51
N SER A 122 -2.91 2.32 -16.96
CA SER A 122 -3.60 1.05 -16.79
C SER A 122 -4.63 0.81 -17.89
N PRO A 123 -5.07 -0.44 -18.13
CA PRO A 123 -6.33 -0.69 -18.81
C PRO A 123 -7.49 0.05 -18.11
N LYS A 124 -8.55 0.39 -18.85
CA LYS A 124 -9.68 1.17 -18.29
C LYS A 124 -10.34 0.50 -17.09
N GLU A 125 -10.43 -0.81 -17.12
CA GLU A 125 -11.05 -1.64 -16.10
C GLU A 125 -10.22 -1.74 -14.82
N LEU A 126 -8.91 -1.45 -14.93
CA LEU A 126 -7.92 -1.57 -13.85
C LEU A 126 -7.40 -0.20 -13.36
N THR A 127 -8.14 0.86 -13.61
CA THR A 127 -7.80 2.22 -13.17
C THR A 127 -7.81 2.32 -11.64
N LEU A 128 -6.93 3.15 -11.10
CA LEU A 128 -6.88 3.45 -9.67
C LEU A 128 -8.25 3.96 -9.19
N PRO A 129 -8.73 3.55 -7.99
CA PRO A 129 -9.99 4.03 -7.45
C PRO A 129 -10.09 5.55 -7.40
N ASP A 130 -11.23 6.11 -7.84
CA ASP A 130 -11.46 7.55 -7.92
C ASP A 130 -11.22 8.26 -6.58
N SER A 131 -11.59 7.63 -5.46
CA SER A 131 -11.36 8.18 -4.13
C SER A 131 -9.88 8.44 -3.82
N ILE A 132 -8.96 7.61 -4.33
CA ILE A 132 -7.52 7.81 -4.17
C ILE A 132 -7.05 8.93 -5.10
N ILE A 133 -7.51 8.95 -6.36
CA ILE A 133 -7.19 10.01 -7.33
C ILE A 133 -7.62 11.37 -6.80
N GLU A 134 -8.83 11.48 -6.26
CA GLU A 134 -9.37 12.71 -5.69
C GLU A 134 -8.56 13.16 -4.46
N SER A 135 -8.18 12.24 -3.58
CA SER A 135 -7.30 12.53 -2.43
C SER A 135 -5.95 13.08 -2.88
N MET A 136 -5.35 12.50 -3.92
CA MET A 136 -4.07 12.97 -4.46
C MET A 136 -4.20 14.38 -5.02
N ARG A 137 -5.23 14.64 -5.82
CA ARG A 137 -5.50 15.98 -6.40
C ARG A 137 -5.79 17.02 -5.32
N ALA A 138 -6.57 16.66 -4.30
CA ALA A 138 -6.87 17.54 -3.17
C ALA A 138 -5.62 17.91 -2.36
N ALA A 139 -4.62 17.01 -2.31
CA ALA A 139 -3.33 17.27 -1.68
C ALA A 139 -2.33 18.03 -2.58
N GLY A 140 -2.73 18.42 -3.80
CA GLY A 140 -1.89 19.20 -4.72
C GLY A 140 -0.99 18.36 -5.64
N VAL A 141 -1.17 17.04 -5.69
CA VAL A 141 -0.45 16.17 -6.63
C VAL A 141 -1.03 16.36 -8.03
N ASP A 142 -0.15 16.57 -9.02
CA ASP A 142 -0.55 16.59 -10.43
C ASP A 142 -0.78 15.14 -10.91
N VAL A 143 -2.06 14.78 -11.14
CA VAL A 143 -2.46 13.41 -11.51
C VAL A 143 -3.00 13.36 -12.93
N THR A 144 -2.27 12.64 -13.79
CA THR A 144 -2.68 12.30 -15.16
C THR A 144 -3.08 10.83 -15.23
N VAL A 145 -4.20 10.53 -15.87
CA VAL A 145 -4.65 9.16 -16.16
C VAL A 145 -4.47 8.87 -17.64
N SER A 146 -3.84 7.76 -17.96
CA SER A 146 -3.58 7.32 -19.34
C SER A 146 -3.83 5.81 -19.50
N HIS A 147 -4.16 5.42 -20.72
CA HIS A 147 -4.29 4.01 -21.10
C HIS A 147 -3.22 3.60 -22.14
N GLU A 148 -2.32 4.55 -22.47
CA GLU A 148 -1.28 4.39 -23.47
C GLU A 148 0.11 4.46 -22.82
N LEU A 149 0.80 3.32 -22.74
CA LEU A 149 2.08 3.21 -22.07
C LEU A 149 3.18 4.05 -22.74
N THR A 150 3.33 3.88 -24.06
CA THR A 150 4.49 4.40 -24.81
C THR A 150 4.59 5.93 -24.78
N GLN A 151 3.44 6.62 -24.81
CA GLN A 151 3.39 8.08 -24.81
C GLN A 151 3.52 8.68 -23.41
N SER A 152 3.15 7.91 -22.39
CA SER A 152 2.99 8.43 -21.03
C SER A 152 4.21 8.19 -20.14
N ILE A 153 5.15 7.33 -20.56
CA ILE A 153 6.33 6.96 -19.76
C ILE A 153 7.59 7.78 -20.12
N ALA A 154 7.56 8.57 -21.20
CA ALA A 154 8.77 9.18 -21.74
C ALA A 154 9.45 10.18 -20.79
N ASP A 155 8.67 10.90 -19.98
CA ASP A 155 9.15 12.01 -19.14
C ASP A 155 8.91 11.75 -17.65
N VAL A 156 9.13 10.53 -17.18
CA VAL A 156 8.99 10.19 -15.76
C VAL A 156 10.33 9.85 -15.14
N ASP A 157 10.52 10.21 -13.88
CA ASP A 157 11.72 9.89 -13.11
C ASP A 157 11.69 8.43 -12.63
N ILE A 158 10.51 7.94 -12.28
CA ILE A 158 10.27 6.62 -11.71
C ILE A 158 9.18 5.90 -12.50
N ALA A 159 9.46 4.66 -12.90
CA ALA A 159 8.46 3.73 -13.42
C ALA A 159 8.19 2.63 -12.39
N TYR A 160 7.02 2.68 -11.75
CA TYR A 160 6.55 1.69 -10.78
C TYR A 160 5.57 0.73 -11.44
N SER A 161 5.99 -0.49 -11.69
CA SER A 161 5.16 -1.51 -12.37
C SER A 161 4.57 -2.49 -11.36
N THR A 162 3.26 -2.71 -11.44
CA THR A 162 2.57 -3.77 -10.70
C THR A 162 2.31 -4.97 -11.61
N ARG A 163 2.13 -6.14 -11.00
CA ARG A 163 1.61 -7.30 -11.74
C ARG A 163 0.13 -7.10 -12.08
N ILE A 164 -0.34 -7.71 -13.16
CA ILE A 164 -1.76 -7.89 -13.42
C ILE A 164 -2.24 -9.08 -12.60
N GLN A 165 -3.28 -8.91 -11.80
CA GLN A 165 -3.89 -10.02 -11.06
C GLN A 165 -4.92 -10.69 -11.97
N GLU A 166 -4.65 -11.92 -12.35
CA GLU A 166 -5.59 -12.81 -13.04
C GLU A 166 -6.30 -13.64 -11.96
N GLU A 167 -7.36 -13.10 -11.37
CA GLU A 167 -8.25 -13.83 -10.46
C GLU A 167 -9.69 -13.76 -10.96
#